data_da1e46a3a5d4668169ef3c28bd0fd64d
#
_entry.id   da1e46a3a5d4668169ef3c28bd0fd64d
#
_cell.length_a   1.000
_cell.length_b   1.000
_cell.length_c   1.000
_cell.angle_alpha   90.00
_cell.angle_beta   90.00
_cell.angle_gamma   90.00
#
_symmetry.space_group_name_H-M   'P 1'
#
loop_
_entity.id
_entity.type
_entity.pdbx_description
1 polymer ?
#
loop_
_entity_poly.entity_id
_entity_poly.type
_entity_poly.pdbx_seq_one_letter_code
_entity_poly.pdbx_strand_id
1 'polypeptide(L)'
;DIMQLDSTNLQPEDWQYIAGYIEKLYEQYDGFVITHGTDTLNWTCCALHYMLENLAKPVVVIGSQLTIEEENTDAKFNLNAAFAMASSEKIGVFAVCGGQIIEGLWAKKLYSKDMRSIQSINKMPVATFEGNNIKWNEYENPQVNGSFKVHSDLELKVANSTVTLFC
;
A
#
# COMPACT_ATOMS: atom_id res chain seq x y z
N ASP A 1 12.00 -11.91 -5.79
CA ASP A 1 12.08 -10.78 -4.85
C ASP A 1 12.70 -9.59 -5.56
N ILE A 2 12.09 -8.41 -5.44
CA ILE A 2 12.67 -7.20 -6.02
C ILE A 2 13.65 -6.53 -5.05
N MET A 3 13.43 -6.70 -3.75
CA MET A 3 14.34 -6.28 -2.68
C MET A 3 14.04 -7.03 -1.39
N GLN A 4 15.01 -7.11 -0.49
CA GLN A 4 14.86 -7.57 0.89
C GLN A 4 15.41 -6.48 1.81
N LEU A 5 14.51 -5.75 2.45
CA LEU A 5 14.85 -4.59 3.25
C LEU A 5 13.89 -4.46 4.43
N ASP A 6 14.42 -4.15 5.61
CA ASP A 6 13.59 -3.70 6.72
C ASP A 6 12.95 -2.35 6.34
N SER A 7 11.64 -2.23 6.47
CA SER A 7 10.92 -1.04 6.03
C SER A 7 11.37 0.25 6.72
N THR A 8 11.98 0.17 7.90
CA THR A 8 12.57 1.33 8.58
C THR A 8 13.76 1.93 7.84
N ASN A 9 14.39 1.16 6.95
CA ASN A 9 15.55 1.57 6.16
C ASN A 9 15.19 2.05 4.75
N LEU A 10 13.90 2.03 4.37
CA LEU A 10 13.45 2.50 3.06
C LEU A 10 13.82 3.96 2.83
N GLN A 11 14.38 4.20 1.64
CA GLN A 11 14.75 5.52 1.16
C GLN A 11 13.84 5.91 -0.03
N PRO A 12 13.80 7.19 -0.41
CA PRO A 12 13.02 7.66 -1.56
C PRO A 12 13.31 6.90 -2.86
N GLU A 13 14.56 6.51 -3.07
CA GLU A 13 15.02 5.76 -4.25
C GLU A 13 14.39 4.36 -4.32
N ASP A 14 14.08 3.76 -3.17
CA ASP A 14 13.42 2.45 -3.12
C ASP A 14 11.98 2.54 -3.63
N TRP A 15 11.26 3.63 -3.33
CA TRP A 15 9.94 3.86 -3.90
C TRP A 15 9.99 4.09 -5.40
N GLN A 16 11.01 4.81 -5.91
CA GLN A 16 11.23 4.98 -7.34
C GLN A 16 11.48 3.62 -8.01
N TYR A 17 12.28 2.77 -7.37
CA TYR A 17 12.57 1.42 -7.86
C TYR A 17 11.29 0.56 -7.92
N ILE A 18 10.47 0.57 -6.86
CA ILE A 18 9.18 -0.14 -6.83
C ILE A 18 8.25 0.38 -7.94
N ALA A 19 8.10 1.69 -8.08
CA ALA A 19 7.26 2.31 -9.09
C ALA A 19 7.72 1.95 -10.52
N GLY A 20 9.03 1.98 -10.79
CA GLY A 20 9.61 1.57 -12.06
C GLY A 20 9.40 0.07 -12.37
N TYR A 21 9.35 -0.77 -11.33
CA TYR A 21 9.01 -2.18 -11.50
C TYR A 21 7.55 -2.39 -11.86
N ILE A 22 6.63 -1.62 -11.25
CA ILE A 22 5.22 -1.61 -11.61
C ILE A 22 5.06 -1.15 -13.07
N GLU A 23 5.73 -0.06 -13.47
CA GLU A 23 5.69 0.45 -14.85
C GLU A 23 6.10 -0.61 -15.86
N LYS A 24 7.24 -1.27 -15.63
CA LYS A 24 7.76 -2.34 -16.49
C LYS A 24 6.79 -3.49 -16.70
N LEU A 25 5.99 -3.79 -15.67
CA LEU A 25 5.09 -4.95 -15.64
C LEU A 25 3.61 -4.55 -15.87
N TYR A 26 3.32 -3.26 -16.03
CA TYR A 26 1.97 -2.73 -16.02
C TYR A 26 1.04 -3.38 -17.03
N GLU A 27 1.52 -3.58 -18.26
CA GLU A 27 0.70 -4.19 -19.32
C GLU A 27 0.58 -5.72 -19.20
N GLN A 28 1.34 -6.35 -18.31
CA GLN A 28 1.38 -7.81 -18.18
C GLN A 28 0.45 -8.34 -17.09
N TYR A 29 0.08 -7.51 -16.12
CA TYR A 29 -0.70 -7.91 -14.95
C TYR A 29 -1.88 -6.97 -14.69
N ASP A 30 -2.96 -7.51 -14.12
CA ASP A 30 -4.19 -6.78 -13.82
C ASP A 30 -4.15 -6.09 -12.44
N GLY A 31 -3.20 -6.44 -11.60
CA GLY A 31 -3.01 -5.85 -10.27
C GLY A 31 -1.66 -6.25 -9.67
N PHE A 32 -1.27 -5.55 -8.61
CA PHE A 32 0.03 -5.72 -7.97
C PHE A 32 -0.14 -5.90 -6.47
N VAL A 33 0.61 -6.84 -5.89
CA VAL A 33 0.72 -7.03 -4.44
C VAL A 33 2.19 -6.83 -4.05
N ILE A 34 2.42 -5.95 -3.08
CA ILE A 34 3.75 -5.63 -2.55
C ILE A 34 3.79 -6.04 -1.08
N THR A 35 4.59 -7.05 -0.75
CA THR A 35 4.85 -7.41 0.65
C THR A 35 5.81 -6.42 1.28
N HIS A 36 5.48 -5.94 2.48
CA HIS A 36 6.14 -4.80 3.09
C HIS A 36 6.15 -4.92 4.63
N GLY A 37 7.14 -4.33 5.28
CA GLY A 37 7.12 -4.16 6.73
C GLY A 37 6.12 -3.07 7.16
N THR A 38 5.56 -3.19 8.35
CA THR A 38 4.47 -2.30 8.80
C THR A 38 4.91 -0.88 9.16
N ASP A 39 6.22 -0.64 9.42
CA ASP A 39 6.68 0.64 9.97
C ASP A 39 6.52 1.81 9.00
N THR A 40 6.80 1.58 7.72
CA THR A 40 6.72 2.63 6.70
C THR A 40 5.72 2.32 5.58
N LEU A 41 4.87 1.30 5.75
CA LEU A 41 3.88 0.90 4.76
C LEU A 41 2.99 2.05 4.29
N ASN A 42 2.51 2.86 5.22
CA ASN A 42 1.69 4.03 4.91
C ASN A 42 2.45 5.08 4.07
N TRP A 43 3.75 5.26 4.29
CA TRP A 43 4.58 6.16 3.49
C TRP A 43 4.77 5.63 2.07
N THR A 44 4.99 4.32 1.93
CA THR A 44 5.07 3.66 0.63
C THR A 44 3.75 3.80 -0.14
N CYS A 45 2.60 3.61 0.52
CA CYS A 45 1.31 3.85 -0.12
C CYS A 45 1.16 5.29 -0.62
N CYS A 46 1.53 6.28 0.21
CA CYS A 46 1.49 7.69 -0.18
C CYS A 46 2.43 7.99 -1.36
N ALA A 47 3.68 7.50 -1.30
CA ALA A 47 4.65 7.70 -2.37
C ALA A 47 4.14 7.12 -3.69
N LEU A 48 3.69 5.86 -3.69
CA LEU A 48 3.17 5.21 -4.88
C LEU A 48 1.90 5.88 -5.41
N HIS A 49 1.02 6.39 -4.54
CA HIS A 49 -0.16 7.12 -4.98
C HIS A 49 0.19 8.33 -5.84
N TYR A 50 1.20 9.11 -5.44
CA TYR A 50 1.63 10.30 -6.19
C TYR A 50 2.56 9.99 -7.35
N MET A 51 3.28 8.87 -7.31
CA MET A 51 4.18 8.47 -8.39
C MET A 51 3.46 7.82 -9.57
N LEU A 52 2.33 7.14 -9.34
CA LEU A 52 1.60 6.36 -10.33
C LEU A 52 0.44 7.17 -10.91
N GLU A 53 0.75 8.09 -11.84
CA GLU A 53 -0.25 8.93 -12.51
C GLU A 53 -1.13 8.09 -13.45
N ASN A 54 -2.43 8.37 -13.45
CA ASN A 54 -3.43 7.64 -14.25
C ASN A 54 -3.41 6.12 -14.01
N LEU A 55 -3.12 5.72 -12.77
CA LEU A 55 -3.20 4.32 -12.37
C LEU A 55 -4.62 3.79 -12.59
N ALA A 56 -4.76 2.73 -13.40
CA ALA A 56 -6.04 2.11 -13.74
C ALA A 56 -6.18 0.68 -13.20
N LYS A 57 -5.32 0.30 -12.25
CA LYS A 57 -5.25 -1.04 -11.66
C LYS A 57 -5.06 -0.95 -10.14
N PRO A 58 -5.40 -1.99 -9.38
CA PRO A 58 -5.10 -2.03 -7.95
C PRO A 58 -3.60 -2.28 -7.70
N VAL A 59 -3.01 -1.48 -6.84
CA VAL A 59 -1.69 -1.69 -6.25
C VAL A 59 -1.87 -1.84 -4.75
N VAL A 60 -1.57 -3.01 -4.20
CA VAL A 60 -1.87 -3.36 -2.82
C VAL A 60 -0.60 -3.57 -2.03
N VAL A 61 -0.36 -2.75 -1.03
CA VAL A 61 0.76 -2.87 -0.10
C VAL A 61 0.28 -3.57 1.16
N ILE A 62 0.88 -4.72 1.46
CA ILE A 62 0.49 -5.55 2.59
C ILE A 62 1.61 -5.58 3.64
N GLY A 63 1.23 -5.46 4.92
CA GLY A 63 2.09 -5.73 6.06
C GLY A 63 1.50 -6.77 7.00
N SER A 64 2.37 -7.38 7.80
CA SER A 64 1.98 -8.28 8.89
C SER A 64 2.79 -8.00 10.15
N GLN A 65 2.25 -8.35 11.30
CA GLN A 65 2.94 -8.23 12.58
C GLN A 65 3.83 -9.44 12.86
N LEU A 66 3.40 -10.60 12.40
CA LEU A 66 4.13 -11.85 12.57
C LEU A 66 4.61 -12.35 11.21
N THR A 67 5.74 -13.06 11.21
CA THR A 67 6.25 -13.68 9.98
C THR A 67 5.34 -14.82 9.54
N ILE A 68 5.40 -15.20 8.27
CA ILE A 68 4.47 -16.18 7.70
C ILE A 68 4.65 -17.58 8.29
N GLU A 69 5.79 -17.86 8.88
CA GLU A 69 6.17 -19.13 9.53
C GLU A 69 5.64 -19.22 10.96
N GLU A 70 5.31 -18.11 11.59
CA GLU A 70 4.85 -18.10 12.98
C GLU A 70 3.45 -18.68 13.13
N GLU A 71 3.22 -19.35 14.26
CA GLU A 71 1.90 -19.82 14.65
C GLU A 71 0.98 -18.61 14.90
N ASN A 72 -0.25 -18.68 14.40
CA ASN A 72 -1.24 -17.60 14.49
C ASN A 72 -0.85 -16.31 13.76
N THR A 73 0.00 -16.40 12.74
CA THR A 73 0.38 -15.26 11.91
C THR A 73 -0.82 -14.60 11.23
N ASP A 74 -0.81 -13.28 11.20
CA ASP A 74 -1.74 -12.47 10.40
C ASP A 74 -1.32 -12.38 8.92
N ALA A 75 -0.09 -12.80 8.59
CA ALA A 75 0.46 -12.66 7.24
C ALA A 75 -0.38 -13.39 6.17
N LYS A 76 -0.79 -14.64 6.45
CA LYS A 76 -1.57 -15.45 5.50
C LYS A 76 -2.95 -14.83 5.24
N PHE A 77 -3.58 -14.33 6.30
CA PHE A 77 -4.88 -13.69 6.21
C PHE A 77 -4.79 -12.38 5.42
N ASN A 78 -3.82 -11.54 5.75
CA ASN A 78 -3.58 -10.28 5.05
C ASN A 78 -3.19 -10.51 3.58
N LEU A 79 -2.41 -11.55 3.29
CA LEU A 79 -2.03 -11.90 1.92
C LEU A 79 -3.24 -12.33 1.07
N ASN A 80 -4.14 -13.15 1.63
CA ASN A 80 -5.36 -13.52 0.95
C ASN A 80 -6.25 -12.30 0.67
N ALA A 81 -6.37 -11.37 1.62
CA ALA A 81 -7.08 -10.11 1.44
C ALA A 81 -6.44 -9.25 0.33
N ALA A 82 -5.11 -9.19 0.29
CA ALA A 82 -4.38 -8.43 -0.71
C ALA A 82 -4.56 -9.00 -2.13
N PHE A 83 -4.50 -10.32 -2.29
CA PHE A 83 -4.77 -10.95 -3.59
C PHE A 83 -6.21 -10.78 -4.03
N ALA A 84 -7.18 -10.92 -3.11
CA ALA A 84 -8.58 -10.68 -3.43
C ALA A 84 -8.81 -9.22 -3.88
N MET A 85 -8.15 -8.26 -3.22
CA MET A 85 -8.20 -6.84 -3.61
C MET A 85 -7.50 -6.60 -4.95
N ALA A 86 -6.31 -7.16 -5.17
CA ALA A 86 -5.55 -7.01 -6.41
C ALA A 86 -6.25 -7.64 -7.63
N SER A 87 -7.17 -8.57 -7.39
CA SER A 87 -8.00 -9.21 -8.43
C SER A 87 -9.35 -8.50 -8.63
N SER A 88 -9.60 -7.39 -7.94
CA SER A 88 -10.85 -6.64 -8.07
C SER A 88 -10.78 -5.58 -9.18
N GLU A 89 -11.93 -5.00 -9.53
CA GLU A 89 -12.03 -3.88 -10.47
C GLU A 89 -11.77 -2.51 -9.81
N LYS A 90 -11.28 -2.50 -8.57
CA LYS A 90 -10.98 -1.24 -7.88
C LYS A 90 -9.64 -0.68 -8.35
N ILE A 91 -9.59 0.64 -8.46
CA ILE A 91 -8.44 1.39 -8.99
C ILE A 91 -7.81 2.20 -7.87
N GLY A 92 -6.49 2.09 -7.69
CA GLY A 92 -5.78 2.91 -6.73
C GLY A 92 -4.69 2.15 -5.97
N VAL A 93 -4.06 2.83 -5.04
CA VAL A 93 -3.09 2.27 -4.11
C VAL A 93 -3.78 1.98 -2.78
N PHE A 94 -3.67 0.76 -2.29
CA PHE A 94 -4.34 0.27 -1.08
C PHE A 94 -3.36 -0.31 -0.09
N ALA A 95 -3.65 -0.14 1.20
CA ALA A 95 -2.97 -0.80 2.30
C ALA A 95 -3.84 -1.93 2.83
N VAL A 96 -3.25 -3.08 3.15
CA VAL A 96 -3.93 -4.21 3.81
C VAL A 96 -3.24 -4.53 5.11
N CYS A 97 -4.00 -4.49 6.21
CA CYS A 97 -3.54 -4.85 7.55
C CYS A 97 -4.72 -5.26 8.42
N GLY A 98 -4.61 -6.38 9.14
CA GLY A 98 -5.63 -6.86 10.08
C GLY A 98 -7.01 -7.07 9.45
N GLY A 99 -7.06 -7.45 8.18
CA GLY A 99 -8.27 -7.65 7.41
C GLY A 99 -8.96 -6.36 6.94
N GLN A 100 -8.40 -5.20 7.20
CA GLN A 100 -8.87 -3.95 6.62
C GLN A 100 -8.18 -3.70 5.28
N ILE A 101 -8.95 -3.26 4.29
CA ILE A 101 -8.47 -2.77 3.00
C ILE A 101 -8.71 -1.26 3.00
N ILE A 102 -7.62 -0.51 3.00
CA ILE A 102 -7.61 0.92 3.26
C ILE A 102 -7.08 1.63 2.01
N GLU A 103 -7.71 2.70 1.59
CA GLU A 103 -7.14 3.60 0.58
C GLU A 103 -5.81 4.17 1.10
N GLY A 104 -4.74 4.01 0.32
CA GLY A 104 -3.37 4.22 0.79
C GLY A 104 -3.09 5.59 1.41
N LEU A 105 -3.74 6.66 0.92
CA LEU A 105 -3.62 8.01 1.48
C LEU A 105 -4.18 8.15 2.90
N TRP A 106 -5.11 7.29 3.29
CA TRP A 106 -5.75 7.32 4.61
C TRP A 106 -5.20 6.29 5.57
N ALA A 107 -4.25 5.45 5.10
CA ALA A 107 -3.59 4.47 5.94
C ALA A 107 -2.63 5.15 6.92
N LYS A 108 -2.72 4.81 8.21
CA LYS A 108 -1.80 5.29 9.25
C LYS A 108 -1.48 4.19 10.25
N LYS A 109 -0.21 4.01 10.56
CA LYS A 109 0.21 3.13 11.66
C LYS A 109 -0.07 3.83 12.99
N LEU A 110 -1.00 3.26 13.77
CA LEU A 110 -1.40 3.77 15.08
C LEU A 110 -0.80 2.98 16.24
N TYR A 111 -0.52 1.69 16.02
CA TYR A 111 -0.02 0.79 17.06
C TYR A 111 1.22 0.05 16.56
N SER A 112 2.15 -0.23 17.47
CA SER A 112 3.39 -0.92 17.12
C SER A 112 3.28 -2.45 17.16
N LYS A 113 2.35 -3.01 17.93
CA LYS A 113 2.24 -4.48 18.17
C LYS A 113 0.85 -5.06 17.93
N ASP A 114 -0.13 -4.25 17.55
CA ASP A 114 -1.48 -4.74 17.30
C ASP A 114 -1.56 -5.34 15.88
N MET A 115 -2.29 -6.46 15.72
CA MET A 115 -2.56 -7.06 14.40
C MET A 115 -3.29 -6.10 13.47
N ARG A 116 -3.99 -5.10 14.03
CA ARG A 116 -4.60 -3.97 13.33
C ARG A 116 -3.78 -2.70 13.51
N SER A 117 -2.46 -2.80 13.38
CA SER A 117 -1.54 -1.69 13.61
C SER A 117 -1.77 -0.52 12.67
N ILE A 118 -2.24 -0.77 11.45
CA ILE A 118 -2.55 0.24 10.46
C ILE A 118 -4.06 0.35 10.34
N GLN A 119 -4.56 1.58 10.43
CA GLN A 119 -5.98 1.87 10.35
C GLN A 119 -6.26 3.02 9.39
N SER A 120 -7.48 3.07 8.89
CA SER A 120 -7.96 4.21 8.10
C SER A 120 -8.27 5.39 9.01
N ILE A 121 -7.74 6.56 8.66
CA ILE A 121 -8.01 7.81 9.37
C ILE A 121 -8.90 8.72 8.52
N ASN A 122 -9.81 9.45 9.16
CA ASN A 122 -10.71 10.42 8.52
C ASN A 122 -11.65 9.86 7.44
N LYS A 123 -11.57 8.58 7.12
CA LYS A 123 -12.40 7.91 6.11
C LYS A 123 -12.62 6.45 6.50
N MET A 124 -13.76 5.89 6.14
CA MET A 124 -13.99 4.44 6.32
C MET A 124 -13.01 3.64 5.45
N PRO A 125 -12.57 2.45 5.88
CA PRO A 125 -11.86 1.53 5.01
C PRO A 125 -12.66 1.26 3.73
N VAL A 126 -11.97 0.99 2.63
CA VAL A 126 -12.59 0.62 1.34
C VAL A 126 -13.39 -0.67 1.47
N ALA A 127 -12.86 -1.60 2.26
CA ALA A 127 -13.49 -2.88 2.53
C ALA A 127 -12.92 -3.54 3.79
N THR A 128 -13.61 -4.57 4.24
CA THR A 128 -13.08 -5.55 5.21
C THR A 128 -13.01 -6.93 4.54
N PHE A 129 -12.03 -7.73 4.93
CA PHE A 129 -11.89 -9.11 4.49
C PHE A 129 -12.33 -10.04 5.63
N GLU A 130 -13.39 -10.80 5.41
CA GLU A 130 -14.02 -11.66 6.41
C GLU A 130 -14.30 -13.04 5.79
N GLY A 131 -13.85 -14.12 6.43
CA GLY A 131 -14.15 -15.49 5.99
C GLY A 131 -13.84 -15.78 4.52
N ASN A 132 -12.73 -15.26 4.01
CA ASN A 132 -12.27 -15.34 2.62
C ASN A 132 -13.07 -14.49 1.59
N ASN A 133 -13.90 -13.58 2.05
CA ASN A 133 -14.66 -12.67 1.17
C ASN A 133 -14.36 -11.21 1.48
N ILE A 134 -14.42 -10.37 0.45
CA ILE A 134 -14.36 -8.92 0.60
C ILE A 134 -15.78 -8.40 0.85
N LYS A 135 -15.95 -7.69 1.95
CA LYS A 135 -17.14 -6.89 2.25
C LYS A 135 -16.85 -5.44 1.95
N TRP A 136 -17.39 -4.95 0.86
CA TRP A 136 -17.17 -3.60 0.38
C TRP A 136 -17.92 -2.55 1.21
N ASN A 137 -17.25 -1.43 1.46
CA ASN A 137 -17.85 -0.17 1.85
C ASN A 137 -17.99 0.73 0.60
N GLU A 138 -18.43 1.97 0.80
CA GLU A 138 -18.49 2.94 -0.29
C GLU A 138 -17.07 3.30 -0.75
N TYR A 139 -16.79 3.03 -2.01
CA TYR A 139 -15.57 3.44 -2.68
C TYR A 139 -15.85 3.66 -4.17
N GLU A 140 -15.57 4.86 -4.62
CA GLU A 140 -15.65 5.23 -6.02
C GLU A 140 -14.25 5.20 -6.63
N ASN A 141 -14.12 4.53 -7.78
CA ASN A 141 -12.86 4.55 -8.52
C ASN A 141 -12.55 5.99 -8.97
N PRO A 142 -11.29 6.42 -8.88
CA PRO A 142 -10.87 7.70 -9.44
C PRO A 142 -11.08 7.70 -10.96
N GLN A 143 -11.32 8.89 -11.51
CA GLN A 143 -11.34 9.06 -12.96
C GLN A 143 -9.93 8.96 -13.51
N VAL A 144 -9.74 8.12 -14.51
CA VAL A 144 -8.46 7.97 -15.21
C VAL A 144 -8.53 8.79 -16.51
N ASN A 145 -7.73 9.84 -16.61
CA ASN A 145 -7.75 10.80 -17.72
C ASN A 145 -6.42 10.81 -18.47
N GLY A 146 -6.05 9.69 -19.08
CA GLY A 146 -4.82 9.60 -19.85
C GLY A 146 -4.13 8.26 -19.75
N SER A 147 -2.94 8.16 -20.31
CA SER A 147 -2.10 6.97 -20.21
C SER A 147 -1.42 6.90 -18.86
N PHE A 148 -1.21 5.70 -18.36
CA PHE A 148 -0.41 5.44 -17.15
C PHE A 148 1.01 5.99 -17.32
N LYS A 149 1.52 6.63 -16.26
CA LYS A 149 2.89 7.16 -16.19
C LYS A 149 3.44 7.03 -14.79
N VAL A 150 4.75 6.88 -14.69
CA VAL A 150 5.47 6.93 -13.43
C VAL A 150 6.26 8.24 -13.33
N HIS A 151 6.00 8.98 -12.26
CA HIS A 151 6.81 10.14 -11.88
C HIS A 151 7.95 9.68 -10.95
N SER A 152 9.05 9.27 -11.55
CA SER A 152 10.26 8.86 -10.81
C SER A 152 11.00 10.06 -10.20
N ASP A 153 10.77 11.23 -10.75
CA ASP A 153 11.35 12.52 -10.36
C ASP A 153 10.41 13.37 -9.51
N LEU A 154 9.45 12.76 -8.81
CA LEU A 154 8.80 13.46 -7.71
C LEU A 154 9.92 14.09 -6.91
N GLU A 155 10.09 15.42 -7.13
CA GLU A 155 11.09 16.20 -6.42
C GLU A 155 10.83 16.02 -4.93
N LEU A 156 11.45 15.00 -4.36
CA LEU A 156 11.45 14.74 -2.91
C LEU A 156 12.26 15.81 -2.19
N LYS A 157 12.27 17.02 -2.75
CA LYS A 157 12.76 18.24 -2.09
C LYS A 157 12.08 18.44 -0.73
N VAL A 158 10.94 17.83 -0.51
CA VAL A 158 10.31 17.79 0.83
C VAL A 158 11.15 17.01 1.83
N ALA A 159 11.94 16.02 1.39
CA ALA A 159 12.80 15.26 2.29
C ALA A 159 13.94 16.10 2.92
N ASN A 160 14.28 17.22 2.30
CA ASN A 160 15.26 18.18 2.82
C ASN A 160 14.62 19.32 3.64
N SER A 161 13.32 19.26 3.88
CA SER A 161 12.66 20.24 4.75
C SER A 161 13.06 19.95 6.20
N THR A 162 13.68 20.94 6.86
CA THR A 162 13.95 20.87 8.29
C THR A 162 12.62 20.90 9.02
N VAL A 163 12.20 19.76 9.57
CA VAL A 163 11.05 19.73 10.47
C VAL A 163 11.52 20.23 11.82
N THR A 164 11.19 21.47 12.14
CA THR A 164 11.39 21.99 13.50
C THR A 164 10.22 21.52 14.36
N LEU A 165 10.48 20.54 15.23
CA LEU A 165 9.53 20.15 16.26
C LEU A 165 9.55 21.21 17.37
N PHE A 166 8.47 21.93 17.52
CA PHE A 166 8.23 22.75 18.71
C PHE A 166 7.60 21.83 19.77
N CYS A 167 8.35 21.55 20.83
CA CYS A 167 7.84 20.90 22.03
C CYS A 167 7.18 21.92 22.94
#